data_1a20dd95264cea6c94555f84d2cef97a
#
_entry.id   1a20dd95264cea6c94555f84d2cef97a
#
_cell.length_a   1.000
_cell.length_b   1.000
_cell.length_c   1.000
_cell.angle_alpha   90.00
_cell.angle_beta   90.00
_cell.angle_gamma   90.00
#
_symmetry.space_group_name_H-M   'P 1'
#
loop_
_entity.id
_entity.type
_entity.pdbx_description
1 polymer ?
#
loop_
_entity_poly.entity_id
_entity_poly.type
_entity_poly.pdbx_seq_one_letter_code
_entity_poly.pdbx_strand_id
1 'polypeptide(L)'
;MVLRFQLSLILLLITSSTFFSQINVTSNSMTVEQYVQNVLVGAGVSISNVQYNGGSSNVTVSQVGSFVATNSIIGINSGLVMATGDAQLVEGPNNSGSTTLGGGNLGQNDVDLDAIVSPNGTNDACVIEFDFIPIGDSVKFNYVFGSEEYLEWVNSSFNDVFGFFLSGPGISGPYSNNAVNIATIPGTTTAVSINNVNNVSNSSFYIDNGDGFSPPQNTDPTVTQLDGITVVLEASYAVQCN
;
A
#
# COMPACT_ATOMS: atom_id res chain seq x y z
N MET A 1 32.20 21.34 66.94
CA MET A 1 31.81 21.85 65.61
C MET A 1 31.50 20.63 64.72
N VAL A 2 30.23 20.28 64.58
CA VAL A 2 29.83 19.09 63.84
C VAL A 2 29.30 19.56 62.48
N LEU A 3 30.03 19.22 61.41
CA LEU A 3 29.65 19.56 60.03
C LEU A 3 28.69 18.49 59.52
N ARG A 4 27.42 18.85 59.28
CA ARG A 4 26.45 17.97 58.66
C ARG A 4 26.43 18.24 57.16
N PHE A 5 26.85 17.23 56.35
CA PHE A 5 26.65 17.23 54.92
C PHE A 5 25.24 16.72 54.61
N GLN A 6 24.41 17.56 54.01
CA GLN A 6 23.18 17.11 53.39
C GLN A 6 23.49 16.73 51.94
N LEU A 7 23.33 15.45 51.64
CA LEU A 7 23.41 14.93 50.26
C LEU A 7 22.03 15.06 49.61
N SER A 8 21.86 16.07 48.76
CA SER A 8 20.64 16.20 47.97
C SER A 8 20.72 15.24 46.75
N LEU A 9 19.96 14.16 46.80
CA LEU A 9 19.78 13.25 45.68
C LEU A 9 18.87 13.91 44.63
N ILE A 10 19.43 14.44 43.56
CA ILE A 10 18.67 14.89 42.40
C ILE A 10 18.28 13.65 41.60
N LEU A 11 17.01 13.22 41.74
CA LEU A 11 16.43 12.18 40.90
C LEU A 11 16.15 12.78 39.52
N LEU A 12 17.06 12.53 38.55
CA LEU A 12 16.85 12.90 37.15
C LEU A 12 15.85 11.92 36.56
N LEU A 13 14.58 12.31 36.50
CA LEU A 13 13.56 11.61 35.72
C LEU A 13 13.89 11.81 34.23
N ILE A 14 14.58 10.83 33.65
CA ILE A 14 14.70 10.72 32.20
C ILE A 14 13.34 10.20 31.72
N THR A 15 12.44 11.11 31.35
CA THR A 15 11.27 10.76 30.54
C THR A 15 11.80 10.40 29.15
N SER A 16 11.95 9.10 28.88
CA SER A 16 12.09 8.64 27.50
C SER A 16 10.80 8.98 26.79
N SER A 17 10.77 10.08 26.05
CA SER A 17 9.75 10.28 25.04
C SER A 17 9.96 9.20 23.98
N THR A 18 9.14 8.18 24.02
CA THR A 18 8.98 7.26 22.90
C THR A 18 8.43 8.09 21.75
N PHE A 19 9.26 8.42 20.79
CA PHE A 19 8.79 8.96 19.51
C PHE A 19 8.12 7.80 18.80
N PHE A 20 6.80 7.72 18.89
CA PHE A 20 6.03 6.84 18.03
C PHE A 20 6.10 7.42 16.61
N SER A 21 6.57 6.62 15.69
CA SER A 21 6.51 6.97 14.27
C SER A 21 5.11 6.61 13.78
N GLN A 22 4.40 7.58 13.33
CA GLN A 22 3.05 7.43 12.77
C GLN A 22 3.13 7.34 11.26
N ILE A 23 2.21 6.57 10.66
CA ILE A 23 1.93 6.66 9.24
C ILE A 23 1.11 7.93 9.05
N ASN A 24 1.61 8.86 8.25
CA ASN A 24 0.90 10.09 7.92
C ASN A 24 0.61 10.06 6.42
N VAL A 25 -0.65 10.15 6.07
CA VAL A 25 -1.12 10.18 4.69
C VAL A 25 -1.65 11.57 4.36
N THR A 26 -1.37 12.02 3.16
CA THR A 26 -1.96 13.24 2.61
C THR A 26 -2.63 12.89 1.29
N SER A 27 -3.93 12.72 1.30
CA SER A 27 -4.76 12.51 0.12
C SER A 27 -5.33 13.82 -0.40
N ASN A 28 -5.87 13.81 -1.60
CA ASN A 28 -6.63 14.93 -2.19
C ASN A 28 -5.90 16.29 -2.23
N SER A 29 -4.57 16.30 -2.14
CA SER A 29 -3.74 17.53 -2.08
C SER A 29 -3.03 17.85 -3.38
N MET A 30 -2.85 16.86 -4.23
CA MET A 30 -2.27 16.96 -5.58
C MET A 30 -3.18 16.27 -6.58
N THR A 31 -3.03 16.60 -7.86
CA THR A 31 -3.68 15.80 -8.92
C THR A 31 -3.03 14.42 -9.03
N VAL A 32 -3.75 13.44 -9.58
CA VAL A 32 -3.20 12.10 -9.78
C VAL A 32 -1.94 12.14 -10.63
N GLU A 33 -1.90 12.96 -11.68
CA GLU A 33 -0.70 13.17 -12.49
C GLU A 33 0.49 13.69 -11.69
N GLN A 34 0.25 14.63 -10.76
CA GLN A 34 1.29 15.15 -9.88
C GLN A 34 1.79 14.09 -8.88
N TYR A 35 0.89 13.23 -8.36
CA TYR A 35 1.30 12.10 -7.52
C TYR A 35 2.17 11.11 -8.29
N VAL A 36 1.80 10.76 -9.53
CA VAL A 36 2.61 9.87 -10.36
C VAL A 36 4.00 10.48 -10.60
N GLN A 37 4.06 11.74 -11.05
CA GLN A 37 5.34 12.38 -11.41
C GLN A 37 6.23 12.64 -10.21
N ASN A 38 5.69 13.09 -9.09
CA ASN A 38 6.50 13.61 -7.98
C ASN A 38 6.73 12.60 -6.86
N VAL A 39 5.88 11.58 -6.77
CA VAL A 39 5.90 10.61 -5.65
C VAL A 39 6.24 9.20 -6.15
N LEU A 40 5.58 8.73 -7.22
CA LEU A 40 5.74 7.35 -7.69
C LEU A 40 7.04 7.16 -8.49
N VAL A 41 7.23 7.94 -9.55
CA VAL A 41 8.38 7.73 -10.48
C VAL A 41 9.60 8.56 -10.12
N GLY A 42 9.43 9.65 -9.38
CA GLY A 42 10.51 10.53 -8.96
C GLY A 42 11.15 11.32 -10.12
N ALA A 43 12.28 11.94 -9.83
CA ALA A 43 12.98 12.77 -10.81
C ALA A 43 13.73 11.92 -11.84
N GLY A 44 13.63 12.31 -13.10
CA GLY A 44 14.41 11.73 -14.20
C GLY A 44 13.67 10.73 -15.08
N VAL A 45 12.54 10.21 -14.67
CA VAL A 45 11.67 9.37 -15.53
C VAL A 45 10.66 10.27 -16.24
N SER A 46 10.61 10.20 -17.57
CA SER A 46 9.59 10.89 -18.36
C SER A 46 8.32 10.06 -18.41
N ILE A 47 7.22 10.66 -17.99
CA ILE A 47 5.88 10.06 -18.08
C ILE A 47 5.00 10.84 -19.06
N SER A 48 4.00 10.18 -19.60
CA SER A 48 2.95 10.77 -20.44
C SER A 48 1.67 9.95 -20.34
N ASN A 49 0.58 10.48 -20.91
CA ASN A 49 -0.72 9.80 -20.97
C ASN A 49 -1.23 9.29 -19.63
N VAL A 50 -0.99 10.05 -18.56
CA VAL A 50 -1.48 9.67 -17.23
C VAL A 50 -3.01 9.70 -17.22
N GLN A 51 -3.62 8.62 -16.77
CA GLN A 51 -5.06 8.47 -16.60
C GLN A 51 -5.38 7.97 -15.19
N TYR A 52 -6.57 8.31 -14.73
CA TYR A 52 -7.15 7.82 -13.49
C TYR A 52 -8.54 7.24 -13.78
N ASN A 53 -8.75 5.96 -13.48
CA ASN A 53 -9.99 5.22 -13.76
C ASN A 53 -10.49 5.42 -15.19
N GLY A 54 -9.57 5.34 -16.18
CA GLY A 54 -9.85 5.55 -17.61
C GLY A 54 -10.20 6.98 -18.00
N GLY A 55 -10.06 7.94 -17.09
CA GLY A 55 -10.38 9.36 -17.30
C GLY A 55 -9.22 10.30 -17.08
N SER A 56 -9.54 11.57 -16.83
CA SER A 56 -8.52 12.61 -16.61
C SER A 56 -7.73 12.38 -15.31
N SER A 57 -6.42 12.52 -15.40
CA SER A 57 -5.51 12.53 -14.24
C SER A 57 -5.36 13.90 -13.59
N ASN A 58 -5.85 14.97 -14.23
CA ASN A 58 -5.80 16.33 -13.68
C ASN A 58 -6.95 16.58 -12.70
N VAL A 59 -7.13 15.64 -11.78
CA VAL A 59 -8.14 15.65 -10.71
C VAL A 59 -7.49 15.31 -9.39
N THR A 60 -8.02 15.85 -8.30
CA THR A 60 -7.71 15.44 -6.95
C THR A 60 -8.74 14.42 -6.49
N VAL A 61 -8.31 13.34 -5.85
CA VAL A 61 -9.18 12.25 -5.42
C VAL A 61 -8.75 11.77 -4.03
N SER A 62 -9.69 11.23 -3.26
CA SER A 62 -9.40 10.65 -1.95
C SER A 62 -8.69 9.29 -2.03
N GLN A 63 -8.88 8.55 -3.13
CA GLN A 63 -8.28 7.23 -3.32
C GLN A 63 -6.74 7.26 -3.48
N VAL A 64 -6.15 8.42 -3.75
CA VAL A 64 -4.71 8.55 -4.01
C VAL A 64 -4.11 9.59 -3.09
N GLY A 65 -3.00 9.23 -2.46
CA GLY A 65 -2.26 10.10 -1.57
C GLY A 65 -0.76 9.80 -1.54
N SER A 66 -0.03 10.64 -0.84
CA SER A 66 1.34 10.35 -0.44
C SER A 66 1.38 9.99 1.04
N PHE A 67 2.33 9.16 1.44
CA PHE A 67 2.53 8.83 2.84
C PHE A 67 3.98 9.02 3.28
N VAL A 68 4.14 9.23 4.58
CA VAL A 68 5.41 9.16 5.31
C VAL A 68 5.20 8.24 6.52
N ALA A 69 6.06 7.24 6.67
CA ALA A 69 5.90 6.16 7.64
C ALA A 69 7.26 5.72 8.20
N THR A 70 7.92 6.60 8.95
CA THR A 70 9.26 6.31 9.49
C THR A 70 9.16 5.33 10.68
N ASN A 71 9.92 4.24 10.65
CA ASN A 71 9.92 3.18 11.68
C ASN A 71 8.55 2.51 11.93
N SER A 72 7.68 2.48 10.93
CA SER A 72 6.39 1.78 10.98
C SER A 72 6.52 0.33 10.53
N ILE A 73 5.46 -0.46 10.76
CA ILE A 73 5.38 -1.86 10.29
C ILE A 73 5.34 -1.98 8.76
N ILE A 74 5.02 -0.89 8.03
CA ILE A 74 4.98 -0.88 6.57
C ILE A 74 6.35 -1.17 5.95
N GLY A 75 7.45 -0.78 6.62
CA GLY A 75 8.81 -1.04 6.11
C GLY A 75 9.23 -0.19 4.91
N ILE A 76 8.38 0.70 4.41
CA ILE A 76 8.67 1.73 3.39
C ILE A 76 8.48 3.10 4.03
N ASN A 77 9.50 3.95 3.97
CA ASN A 77 9.49 5.22 4.69
C ASN A 77 8.57 6.29 4.08
N SER A 78 8.37 6.26 2.78
CA SER A 78 7.48 7.19 2.07
C SER A 78 7.15 6.67 0.68
N GLY A 79 6.05 7.12 0.12
CA GLY A 79 5.63 6.74 -1.22
C GLY A 79 4.23 7.18 -1.56
N LEU A 80 3.69 6.55 -2.60
CA LEU A 80 2.30 6.67 -3.03
C LEU A 80 1.45 5.67 -2.26
N VAL A 81 0.28 6.09 -1.80
CA VAL A 81 -0.78 5.20 -1.31
C VAL A 81 -1.95 5.25 -2.29
N MET A 82 -2.47 4.08 -2.62
CA MET A 82 -3.68 3.89 -3.41
C MET A 82 -4.66 3.05 -2.58
N ALA A 83 -5.91 3.43 -2.55
CA ALA A 83 -6.95 2.75 -1.78
C ALA A 83 -8.23 2.61 -2.60
N THR A 84 -9.03 1.62 -2.30
CA THR A 84 -10.38 1.46 -2.87
C THR A 84 -11.37 2.49 -2.30
N GLY A 85 -10.98 3.20 -1.24
CA GLY A 85 -11.76 4.28 -0.63
C GLY A 85 -10.91 5.52 -0.37
N ASP A 86 -10.98 6.09 0.82
CA ASP A 86 -10.17 7.25 1.21
C ASP A 86 -8.80 6.78 1.73
N ALA A 87 -7.74 7.08 1.00
CA ALA A 87 -6.38 6.71 1.33
C ALA A 87 -5.91 7.24 2.70
N GLN A 88 -6.49 8.34 3.21
CA GLN A 88 -6.13 8.87 4.51
C GLN A 88 -6.57 7.95 5.66
N LEU A 89 -7.61 7.15 5.45
CA LEU A 89 -8.13 6.24 6.48
C LEU A 89 -7.25 5.00 6.71
N VAL A 90 -6.17 4.82 5.94
CA VAL A 90 -5.18 3.76 6.24
C VAL A 90 -4.27 4.10 7.42
N GLU A 91 -4.33 5.35 7.92
CA GLU A 91 -3.60 5.76 9.13
C GLU A 91 -4.10 4.98 10.35
N GLY A 92 -3.15 4.51 11.15
CA GLY A 92 -3.46 3.80 12.40
C GLY A 92 -3.90 4.69 13.56
N PRO A 93 -4.24 4.11 14.68
CA PRO A 93 -4.10 2.69 15.03
C PRO A 93 -5.22 1.82 14.43
N ASN A 94 -5.04 0.49 14.39
CA ASN A 94 -6.10 -0.44 14.05
C ASN A 94 -7.09 -0.57 15.20
N ASN A 95 -8.20 0.13 15.13
CA ASN A 95 -9.22 0.23 16.16
C ASN A 95 -10.65 -0.07 15.67
N SER A 96 -10.78 -0.54 14.43
CA SER A 96 -12.07 -0.86 13.80
C SER A 96 -11.86 -1.95 12.75
N GLY A 97 -12.42 -3.11 12.93
CA GLY A 97 -12.34 -4.23 11.99
C GLY A 97 -13.37 -4.16 10.86
N SER A 98 -13.80 -2.98 10.47
CA SER A 98 -14.74 -2.78 9.36
C SER A 98 -14.64 -1.38 8.77
N THR A 99 -13.45 -0.84 8.75
CA THR A 99 -13.19 0.46 8.13
C THR A 99 -13.28 0.30 6.62
N THR A 100 -14.36 0.77 6.02
CA THR A 100 -14.56 0.73 4.55
C THR A 100 -13.79 1.83 3.83
N LEU A 101 -12.76 2.40 4.46
CA LEU A 101 -12.01 3.56 3.98
C LEU A 101 -12.90 4.70 3.44
N GLY A 102 -14.14 4.79 3.95
CA GLY A 102 -15.08 5.88 3.70
C GLY A 102 -15.59 6.02 2.26
N GLY A 103 -15.22 5.10 1.38
CA GLY A 103 -15.47 5.29 -0.04
C GLY A 103 -16.62 4.51 -0.63
N GLY A 104 -17.04 3.49 -0.01
CA GLY A 104 -17.93 2.44 -0.48
C GLY A 104 -18.77 2.75 -1.72
N ASN A 105 -18.71 1.86 -2.68
CA ASN A 105 -19.54 1.87 -3.87
C ASN A 105 -19.23 3.00 -4.89
N LEU A 106 -17.94 3.20 -5.19
CA LEU A 106 -17.52 4.06 -6.30
C LEU A 106 -17.85 3.45 -7.67
N GLY A 107 -18.22 2.15 -7.69
CA GLY A 107 -18.76 1.47 -8.86
C GLY A 107 -17.73 1.18 -9.96
N GLN A 108 -16.46 1.30 -9.66
CA GLN A 108 -15.38 0.99 -10.60
C GLN A 108 -14.95 -0.47 -10.43
N ASN A 109 -14.85 -1.20 -11.53
CA ASN A 109 -14.13 -2.48 -11.58
C ASN A 109 -12.96 -2.37 -12.57
N ASP A 110 -12.03 -3.32 -12.49
CA ASP A 110 -10.93 -3.43 -13.45
C ASP A 110 -10.90 -4.82 -14.06
N VAL A 111 -10.89 -4.89 -15.39
CA VAL A 111 -11.01 -6.15 -16.13
C VAL A 111 -9.82 -7.09 -15.90
N ASP A 112 -8.64 -6.57 -15.68
CA ASP A 112 -7.43 -7.35 -15.45
C ASP A 112 -7.37 -7.87 -14.01
N LEU A 113 -7.82 -7.07 -13.04
CA LEU A 113 -8.00 -7.52 -11.67
C LEU A 113 -9.15 -8.55 -11.57
N ASP A 114 -10.26 -8.34 -12.28
CA ASP A 114 -11.38 -9.30 -12.36
C ASP A 114 -10.90 -10.66 -12.88
N ALA A 115 -9.98 -10.66 -13.86
CA ALA A 115 -9.39 -11.90 -14.36
C ALA A 115 -8.58 -12.66 -13.29
N ILE A 116 -7.93 -11.95 -12.37
CA ILE A 116 -7.15 -12.53 -11.27
C ILE A 116 -8.09 -13.18 -10.23
N VAL A 117 -9.16 -12.49 -9.86
CA VAL A 117 -10.08 -12.93 -8.79
C VAL A 117 -11.26 -13.75 -9.28
N SER A 118 -11.32 -14.09 -10.58
CA SER A 118 -12.40 -14.89 -11.18
C SER A 118 -12.72 -16.14 -10.35
N PRO A 119 -14.02 -16.50 -10.17
CA PRO A 119 -15.22 -15.96 -10.83
C PRO A 119 -15.81 -14.71 -10.17
N ASN A 120 -15.22 -14.17 -9.14
CA ASN A 120 -15.63 -12.92 -8.52
C ASN A 120 -15.18 -11.73 -9.40
N GLY A 121 -15.73 -10.56 -9.14
CA GLY A 121 -15.29 -9.30 -9.74
C GLY A 121 -14.69 -8.39 -8.68
N THR A 122 -14.14 -7.28 -9.13
CA THR A 122 -13.62 -6.20 -8.28
C THR A 122 -14.64 -5.08 -8.15
N ASN A 123 -14.53 -4.31 -7.07
CA ASN A 123 -15.34 -3.11 -6.83
C ASN A 123 -14.40 -1.99 -6.35
N ASP A 124 -14.82 -0.76 -6.57
CA ASP A 124 -14.16 0.44 -6.07
C ASP A 124 -12.67 0.52 -6.48
N ALA A 125 -12.31 -0.03 -7.65
CA ALA A 125 -10.95 -0.05 -8.14
C ALA A 125 -10.35 1.36 -8.21
N CYS A 126 -9.10 1.48 -7.77
CA CYS A 126 -8.27 2.66 -7.97
C CYS A 126 -7.24 2.32 -9.05
N VAL A 127 -7.46 2.80 -10.26
CA VAL A 127 -6.62 2.48 -11.42
C VAL A 127 -5.86 3.71 -11.86
N ILE A 128 -4.53 3.61 -11.88
CA ILE A 128 -3.64 4.63 -12.44
C ILE A 128 -2.88 4.02 -13.60
N GLU A 129 -2.99 4.63 -14.78
CA GLU A 129 -2.30 4.23 -15.99
C GLU A 129 -1.40 5.36 -16.47
N PHE A 130 -0.23 5.05 -16.96
CA PHE A 130 0.68 6.02 -17.58
C PHE A 130 1.70 5.34 -18.48
N ASP A 131 2.14 6.06 -19.50
CA ASP A 131 3.29 5.68 -20.30
C ASP A 131 4.57 6.24 -19.66
N PHE A 132 5.66 5.48 -19.74
CA PHE A 132 6.97 5.96 -19.32
C PHE A 132 8.07 5.48 -20.25
N ILE A 133 9.17 6.23 -20.28
CA ILE A 133 10.39 5.85 -20.99
C ILE A 133 11.40 5.35 -19.95
N PRO A 134 11.75 4.04 -19.98
CA PRO A 134 12.72 3.50 -19.03
C PRO A 134 14.12 4.10 -19.30
N ILE A 135 14.84 4.45 -18.24
CA ILE A 135 16.21 4.95 -18.31
C ILE A 135 17.21 3.80 -18.26
N GLY A 136 16.81 2.66 -17.68
CA GLY A 136 17.61 1.45 -17.51
C GLY A 136 16.95 0.24 -18.15
N ASP A 137 17.57 -0.90 -17.98
CA ASP A 137 17.15 -2.20 -18.51
C ASP A 137 16.13 -2.93 -17.61
N SER A 138 15.69 -2.31 -16.55
CA SER A 138 14.72 -2.88 -15.62
C SER A 138 13.81 -1.81 -15.01
N VAL A 139 12.58 -2.22 -14.72
CA VAL A 139 11.59 -1.48 -13.91
C VAL A 139 11.50 -2.18 -12.58
N LYS A 140 11.51 -1.40 -11.49
CA LYS A 140 11.39 -1.91 -10.13
C LYS A 140 10.54 -1.00 -9.26
N PHE A 141 9.63 -1.61 -8.50
CA PHE A 141 8.83 -0.95 -7.49
C PHE A 141 8.81 -1.78 -6.22
N ASN A 142 9.01 -1.13 -5.08
CA ASN A 142 8.71 -1.73 -3.79
C ASN A 142 7.29 -1.35 -3.39
N TYR A 143 6.53 -2.31 -2.88
CA TYR A 143 5.17 -2.08 -2.43
C TYR A 143 4.82 -2.93 -1.21
N VAL A 144 3.79 -2.51 -0.52
CA VAL A 144 3.10 -3.24 0.54
C VAL A 144 1.63 -3.28 0.15
N PHE A 145 1.05 -4.46 0.17
CA PHE A 145 -0.38 -4.66 0.01
C PHE A 145 -1.00 -4.82 1.40
N GLY A 146 -2.17 -4.25 1.61
CA GLY A 146 -2.90 -4.39 2.86
C GLY A 146 -4.40 -4.36 2.64
N SER A 147 -5.16 -4.93 3.59
CA SER A 147 -6.61 -5.06 3.52
C SER A 147 -7.22 -5.09 4.91
N GLU A 148 -8.46 -4.60 5.03
CA GLU A 148 -9.35 -4.76 6.16
C GLU A 148 -10.06 -6.14 6.17
N GLU A 149 -9.97 -6.89 5.07
CA GLU A 149 -10.61 -8.20 4.92
C GLU A 149 -9.81 -9.35 5.55
N TYR A 150 -8.66 -9.07 6.15
CA TYR A 150 -7.88 -10.03 6.93
C TYR A 150 -8.43 -10.17 8.35
N LEU A 151 -8.59 -11.37 8.94
CA LEU A 151 -8.45 -12.72 8.34
C LEU A 151 -9.82 -13.33 8.03
N GLU A 152 -10.88 -12.68 8.45
CA GLU A 152 -12.26 -13.20 8.50
C GLU A 152 -12.83 -13.49 7.10
N TRP A 153 -12.35 -12.78 6.09
CA TRP A 153 -12.81 -12.94 4.71
C TRP A 153 -11.85 -13.70 3.81
N VAL A 154 -10.72 -14.18 4.38
CA VAL A 154 -9.77 -15.03 3.64
C VAL A 154 -10.47 -16.30 3.14
N ASN A 155 -10.25 -16.65 1.87
CA ASN A 155 -10.90 -17.75 1.15
C ASN A 155 -12.43 -17.57 0.95
N SER A 156 -12.94 -16.35 1.07
CA SER A 156 -14.31 -15.99 0.73
C SER A 156 -14.41 -15.40 -0.69
N SER A 157 -15.58 -14.85 -1.03
CA SER A 157 -15.78 -14.07 -2.25
C SER A 157 -15.22 -12.65 -2.19
N PHE A 158 -14.88 -12.17 -1.01
CA PHE A 158 -14.20 -10.89 -0.80
C PHE A 158 -12.69 -11.15 -0.86
N ASN A 159 -12.11 -10.94 -2.03
CA ASN A 159 -10.69 -11.25 -2.28
C ASN A 159 -10.00 -10.01 -2.80
N ASP A 160 -9.65 -9.10 -1.89
CA ASP A 160 -8.88 -7.92 -2.23
C ASP A 160 -7.58 -8.28 -2.93
N VAL A 161 -7.26 -7.55 -3.98
CA VAL A 161 -6.17 -7.86 -4.89
C VAL A 161 -5.44 -6.61 -5.35
N PHE A 162 -4.14 -6.77 -5.58
CA PHE A 162 -3.30 -5.76 -6.22
C PHE A 162 -2.69 -6.31 -7.51
N GLY A 163 -2.65 -5.47 -8.55
CA GLY A 163 -1.98 -5.75 -9.80
C GLY A 163 -1.10 -4.60 -10.24
N PHE A 164 0.05 -4.92 -10.84
CA PHE A 164 0.90 -3.97 -11.53
C PHE A 164 1.13 -4.50 -12.94
N PHE A 165 0.33 -4.00 -13.88
CA PHE A 165 0.29 -4.49 -15.24
C PHE A 165 1.27 -3.69 -16.11
N LEU A 166 2.25 -4.38 -16.65
CA LEU A 166 3.28 -3.79 -17.52
C LEU A 166 3.11 -4.28 -18.94
N SER A 167 2.97 -3.36 -19.88
CA SER A 167 2.95 -3.62 -21.32
C SER A 167 4.02 -2.82 -22.04
N GLY A 168 4.45 -3.28 -23.21
CA GLY A 168 5.44 -2.57 -24.01
C GLY A 168 6.14 -3.46 -25.04
N PRO A 169 7.11 -2.94 -25.77
CA PRO A 169 7.87 -3.70 -26.76
C PRO A 169 8.52 -4.94 -26.17
N GLY A 170 8.27 -6.12 -26.78
CA GLY A 170 8.81 -7.39 -26.31
C GLY A 170 8.10 -8.03 -25.12
N ILE A 171 7.08 -7.38 -24.57
CA ILE A 171 6.22 -7.93 -23.50
C ILE A 171 5.00 -8.61 -24.14
N SER A 172 4.67 -9.81 -23.66
CA SER A 172 3.48 -10.54 -24.09
C SER A 172 2.91 -11.29 -22.89
N GLY A 173 1.72 -10.92 -22.47
CA GLY A 173 1.01 -11.51 -21.34
C GLY A 173 -0.50 -11.62 -21.60
N PRO A 174 -1.23 -12.17 -20.63
CA PRO A 174 -2.65 -12.48 -20.77
C PRO A 174 -3.59 -11.29 -20.50
N TYR A 175 -3.06 -10.15 -20.03
CA TYR A 175 -3.85 -9.01 -19.61
C TYR A 175 -4.04 -7.98 -20.74
N SER A 176 -4.81 -6.96 -20.49
CA SER A 176 -5.08 -5.88 -21.45
C SER A 176 -3.78 -5.34 -22.05
N ASN A 177 -3.80 -5.00 -23.33
CA ASN A 177 -2.63 -4.53 -24.08
C ASN A 177 -1.41 -5.51 -24.08
N ASN A 178 -1.66 -6.82 -23.98
CA ASN A 178 -0.65 -7.87 -23.79
C ASN A 178 0.23 -7.68 -22.55
N ALA A 179 -0.32 -7.06 -21.52
CA ALA A 179 0.43 -6.82 -20.28
C ALA A 179 0.72 -8.11 -19.49
N VAL A 180 1.76 -8.06 -18.70
CA VAL A 180 2.06 -9.03 -17.63
C VAL A 180 1.82 -8.38 -16.29
N ASN A 181 1.29 -9.14 -15.31
CA ASN A 181 1.26 -8.67 -13.93
C ASN A 181 2.63 -8.93 -13.28
N ILE A 182 3.31 -7.88 -12.87
CA ILE A 182 4.62 -7.95 -12.19
C ILE A 182 4.51 -7.87 -10.66
N ALA A 183 3.33 -7.57 -10.12
CA ALA A 183 3.05 -7.63 -8.68
C ALA A 183 2.66 -9.07 -8.30
N THR A 184 3.65 -9.92 -8.17
CA THR A 184 3.47 -11.34 -7.84
C THR A 184 4.20 -11.71 -6.56
N ILE A 185 3.77 -12.80 -5.95
CA ILE A 185 4.46 -13.39 -4.79
C ILE A 185 5.87 -13.79 -5.22
N PRO A 186 6.92 -13.41 -4.48
CA PRO A 186 8.30 -13.65 -4.87
C PRO A 186 8.59 -15.08 -5.27
N GLY A 187 9.20 -15.27 -6.45
CA GLY A 187 9.54 -16.59 -7.00
C GLY A 187 8.37 -17.34 -7.64
N THR A 188 7.20 -16.70 -7.80
CA THR A 188 6.00 -17.29 -8.42
C THR A 188 5.42 -16.39 -9.50
N THR A 189 4.37 -16.86 -10.17
CA THR A 189 3.50 -16.06 -11.06
C THR A 189 2.16 -15.73 -10.42
N THR A 190 1.98 -16.04 -9.14
CA THR A 190 0.73 -15.84 -8.40
C THR A 190 0.59 -14.38 -7.99
N ALA A 191 -0.53 -13.77 -8.31
CA ALA A 191 -0.83 -12.39 -7.90
C ALA A 191 -0.99 -12.26 -6.38
N VAL A 192 -0.69 -11.08 -5.85
CA VAL A 192 -0.89 -10.75 -4.45
C VAL A 192 -2.35 -10.44 -4.20
N SER A 193 -2.96 -11.17 -3.29
CA SER A 193 -4.34 -10.98 -2.82
C SER A 193 -4.47 -11.55 -1.41
N ILE A 194 -5.56 -11.24 -0.70
CA ILE A 194 -5.76 -11.80 0.65
C ILE A 194 -5.86 -13.33 0.65
N ASN A 195 -6.40 -13.93 -0.41
CA ASN A 195 -6.49 -15.39 -0.52
C ASN A 195 -5.12 -16.05 -0.79
N ASN A 196 -4.18 -15.32 -1.37
CA ASN A 196 -2.87 -15.86 -1.76
C ASN A 196 -1.76 -15.54 -0.73
N VAL A 197 -1.90 -14.46 0.05
CA VAL A 197 -0.95 -14.08 1.12
C VAL A 197 -1.74 -13.85 2.39
N ASN A 198 -1.60 -14.75 3.37
CA ASN A 198 -2.31 -14.70 4.65
C ASN A 198 -1.59 -15.55 5.70
N ASN A 199 -2.18 -15.77 6.86
CA ASN A 199 -1.60 -16.54 7.95
C ASN A 199 -1.35 -18.03 7.62
N VAL A 200 -1.91 -18.56 6.53
CA VAL A 200 -1.77 -19.96 6.07
C VAL A 200 -1.02 -20.04 4.75
N SER A 201 -1.46 -19.26 3.76
CA SER A 201 -0.89 -19.25 2.40
C SER A 201 0.20 -18.19 2.31
N ASN A 202 1.41 -18.61 1.90
CA ASN A 202 2.57 -17.71 1.75
C ASN A 202 2.81 -16.83 2.99
N SER A 203 2.62 -17.41 4.17
CA SER A 203 2.59 -16.72 5.46
C SER A 203 3.88 -15.98 5.83
N SER A 204 5.01 -16.34 5.20
CA SER A 204 6.27 -15.58 5.37
C SER A 204 6.24 -14.17 4.78
N PHE A 205 5.25 -13.87 3.95
CA PHE A 205 5.03 -12.55 3.37
C PHE A 205 3.90 -11.78 4.05
N TYR A 206 3.22 -12.34 5.06
CA TYR A 206 2.09 -11.76 5.76
C TYR A 206 2.49 -11.22 7.13
N ILE A 207 1.97 -10.08 7.50
CA ILE A 207 2.05 -9.46 8.82
C ILE A 207 0.62 -9.23 9.32
N ASP A 208 0.31 -9.86 10.44
CA ASP A 208 -0.95 -9.70 11.16
C ASP A 208 -0.93 -8.37 11.94
N ASN A 209 -1.96 -7.56 11.78
CA ASN A 209 -2.11 -6.29 12.50
C ASN A 209 -3.34 -6.30 13.44
N GLY A 210 -3.94 -7.48 13.66
CA GLY A 210 -5.17 -7.65 14.44
C GLY A 210 -6.42 -7.38 13.62
N ASP A 211 -7.59 -7.62 14.22
CA ASP A 211 -8.90 -7.49 13.57
C ASP A 211 -9.66 -6.20 13.95
N GLY A 212 -9.02 -5.29 14.67
CA GLY A 212 -9.64 -4.05 15.14
C GLY A 212 -10.81 -4.19 16.12
N PHE A 213 -11.38 -5.39 16.29
CA PHE A 213 -12.53 -5.68 17.18
C PHE A 213 -12.12 -6.35 18.49
N SER A 214 -11.26 -7.36 18.40
CA SER A 214 -10.93 -8.23 19.53
C SER A 214 -9.90 -7.59 20.45
N PRO A 215 -10.15 -7.53 21.77
CA PRO A 215 -9.11 -7.09 22.70
C PRO A 215 -7.96 -8.12 22.83
N PRO A 216 -6.71 -7.65 22.95
CA PRO A 216 -6.32 -6.26 22.92
C PRO A 216 -6.28 -5.71 21.49
N GLN A 217 -7.00 -4.60 21.28
CA GLN A 217 -6.88 -3.86 20.02
C GLN A 217 -5.46 -3.34 19.86
N ASN A 218 -4.98 -3.28 18.62
CA ASN A 218 -3.69 -2.68 18.34
C ASN A 218 -3.82 -1.16 18.38
N THR A 219 -3.55 -0.58 19.54
CA THR A 219 -3.58 0.88 19.76
C THR A 219 -2.26 1.56 19.48
N ASP A 220 -1.29 0.85 18.93
CA ASP A 220 0.00 1.42 18.57
C ASP A 220 -0.16 2.35 17.36
N PRO A 221 0.11 3.64 17.49
CA PRO A 221 -0.04 4.60 16.37
C PRO A 221 1.01 4.41 15.26
N THR A 222 1.94 3.49 15.42
CA THR A 222 2.93 3.16 14.38
C THR A 222 2.42 2.16 13.36
N VAL A 223 1.27 1.54 13.63
CA VAL A 223 0.63 0.58 12.74
C VAL A 223 -0.38 1.27 11.82
N THR A 224 -0.79 0.56 10.77
CA THR A 224 -1.89 0.99 9.90
C THR A 224 -3.25 0.66 10.51
N GLN A 225 -4.32 1.25 9.99
CA GLN A 225 -5.69 0.86 10.30
C GLN A 225 -6.01 -0.56 9.79
N LEU A 226 -5.39 -0.99 8.69
CA LEU A 226 -5.66 -2.25 8.01
C LEU A 226 -5.37 -3.48 8.90
N ASP A 227 -6.22 -4.51 8.83
CA ASP A 227 -6.13 -5.72 9.67
C ASP A 227 -4.93 -6.60 9.35
N GLY A 228 -4.45 -6.53 8.12
CA GLY A 228 -3.23 -7.22 7.71
C GLY A 228 -2.57 -6.56 6.53
N ILE A 229 -1.25 -6.77 6.47
CA ILE A 229 -0.41 -6.25 5.38
C ILE A 229 0.60 -7.30 4.93
N THR A 230 1.21 -7.09 3.77
CA THR A 230 2.39 -7.86 3.39
C THR A 230 3.67 -7.25 3.96
N VAL A 231 4.73 -8.04 4.02
CA VAL A 231 6.09 -7.48 4.06
C VAL A 231 6.32 -6.65 2.79
N VAL A 232 7.40 -5.87 2.76
CA VAL A 232 7.79 -5.17 1.52
C VAL A 232 8.07 -6.19 0.42
N LEU A 233 7.35 -6.06 -0.68
CA LEU A 233 7.49 -6.88 -1.88
C LEU A 233 8.13 -6.02 -3.00
N GLU A 234 8.84 -6.68 -3.92
CA GLU A 234 9.40 -6.04 -5.12
C GLU A 234 8.66 -6.53 -6.36
N ALA A 235 8.08 -5.60 -7.11
CA ALA A 235 7.66 -5.83 -8.48
C ALA A 235 8.80 -5.42 -9.39
N SER A 236 9.32 -6.34 -10.21
CA SER A 236 10.44 -6.07 -11.10
C SER A 236 10.30 -6.77 -12.46
N TYR A 237 10.76 -6.12 -13.51
CA TYR A 237 10.74 -6.66 -14.87
C TYR A 237 11.89 -6.09 -15.70
N ALA A 238 12.52 -6.97 -16.48
CA ALA A 238 13.51 -6.54 -17.46
C ALA A 238 12.83 -5.89 -18.66
N VAL A 239 13.25 -4.69 -19.03
CA VAL A 239 12.70 -3.92 -20.16
C VAL A 239 13.79 -3.65 -21.19
N GLN A 240 13.39 -3.39 -22.42
CA GLN A 240 14.31 -2.98 -23.47
C GLN A 240 14.41 -1.44 -23.49
N CYS A 241 15.61 -0.91 -23.33
CA CYS A 241 15.87 0.50 -23.64
C CYS A 241 15.90 0.67 -25.16
N ASN A 242 15.08 1.57 -25.69
CA ASN A 242 15.14 1.97 -27.11
C ASN A 242 16.09 3.15 -27.29
#